data_a38b57aaedcf600b0b2e5090a9a8f8cf
#
_entry.id   a38b57aaedcf600b0b2e5090a9a8f8cf
#
_cell.length_a   1.000
_cell.length_b   1.000
_cell.length_c   1.000
_cell.angle_alpha   90.00
_cell.angle_beta   90.00
_cell.angle_gamma   90.00
#
_symmetry.space_group_name_H-M   'P 1'
#
loop_
_entity.id
_entity.type
_entity.pdbx_description
1 polymer ?
#
loop_
_entity_poly.entity_id
_entity_poly.type
_entity_poly.pdbx_seq_one_letter_code
_entity_poly.pdbx_strand_id
1 'polypeptide(L)'
;MKNNTDIKYRYIIGNPPWGYEFSKEELADLKKIFVSADTKNVESYDVFVEKSLSCLEDDGRLFFVLPEAILNVKTHKTIRQIILDNTSIEYLEYLGNMFDKVQCPSVILKLQKSKKAFSSTGMRVKTKDSEFVINTHRKVSSETFNFNMSDEEYDLYKKIMDKENKVFLKNNGVFALGIVTGNNKDYISSIKTEKNEPILKGSDITKYKIKKVENYIDFEPDKFQQVAPVEFYRAKEKLFYKFISNKLIPTFENLNIKYIMAILNSSVAQFIFQKQFNSIKVLRSHIESIPIPVCENNLQQQIIEYVDKVCETEDDKDYKKLCHQIDLFVAKLYNLSMDDYRLITTVLNE
;
A
#
# COMPACT_ATOMS: atom_id res chain seq x y z
N MET A 1 -10.97 -21.34 -29.67
CA MET A 1 -12.33 -20.78 -29.50
C MET A 1 -12.88 -20.40 -30.86
N LYS A 2 -13.97 -21.05 -31.34
CA LYS A 2 -14.61 -20.66 -32.58
C LYS A 2 -15.17 -19.25 -32.44
N ASN A 3 -14.80 -18.36 -33.36
CA ASN A 3 -15.23 -16.98 -33.43
C ASN A 3 -16.74 -16.91 -33.76
N ASN A 4 -17.58 -16.94 -32.75
CA ASN A 4 -18.97 -16.50 -32.87
C ASN A 4 -19.00 -15.03 -32.43
N THR A 5 -18.49 -14.14 -33.28
CA THR A 5 -18.27 -12.72 -33.00
C THR A 5 -19.55 -11.87 -32.97
N ASP A 6 -20.70 -12.45 -33.34
CA ASP A 6 -21.95 -11.68 -33.53
C ASP A 6 -22.92 -11.75 -32.33
N ILE A 7 -22.69 -12.67 -31.37
CA ILE A 7 -23.58 -12.79 -30.22
C ILE A 7 -23.19 -11.76 -29.16
N LYS A 8 -24.14 -10.89 -28.84
CA LYS A 8 -24.04 -9.94 -27.74
C LYS A 8 -24.93 -10.38 -26.57
N TYR A 9 -24.46 -10.06 -25.37
CA TYR A 9 -25.13 -10.44 -24.13
C TYR A 9 -25.50 -9.21 -23.32
N ARG A 10 -26.67 -9.24 -22.70
CA ARG A 10 -27.10 -8.18 -21.77
C ARG A 10 -26.41 -8.33 -20.41
N TYR A 11 -26.12 -9.56 -20.00
CA TYR A 11 -25.45 -9.87 -18.76
C TYR A 11 -24.38 -10.93 -18.99
N ILE A 12 -23.19 -10.69 -18.43
CA ILE A 12 -22.13 -11.67 -18.34
C ILE A 12 -21.74 -11.78 -16.86
N ILE A 13 -21.82 -13.00 -16.30
CA ILE A 13 -21.57 -13.27 -14.89
C ILE A 13 -20.58 -14.42 -14.79
N GLY A 14 -19.56 -14.30 -13.94
CA GLY A 14 -18.61 -15.39 -13.81
C GLY A 14 -17.46 -15.11 -12.83
N ASN A 15 -16.66 -16.14 -12.69
CA ASN A 15 -15.37 -16.10 -12.03
C ASN A 15 -14.36 -16.61 -13.07
N PRO A 16 -13.68 -15.72 -13.80
CA PRO A 16 -12.70 -16.12 -14.82
C PRO A 16 -11.51 -16.82 -14.15
N PRO A 17 -10.77 -17.68 -14.89
CA PRO A 17 -9.60 -18.35 -14.35
C PRO A 17 -8.51 -17.35 -13.93
N TRP A 18 -7.85 -17.59 -12.79
CA TRP A 18 -6.75 -16.80 -12.26
C TRP A 18 -5.43 -17.56 -12.36
N GLY A 19 -4.35 -16.88 -12.72
CA GLY A 19 -3.01 -17.47 -12.76
C GLY A 19 -2.84 -18.59 -13.77
N TYR A 20 -3.57 -18.56 -14.89
CA TYR A 20 -3.40 -19.51 -15.98
C TYR A 20 -2.07 -19.26 -16.70
N GLU A 21 -1.25 -20.30 -16.81
CA GLU A 21 0.03 -20.22 -17.52
C GLU A 21 -0.19 -20.50 -19.02
N PHE A 22 -0.08 -19.44 -19.82
CA PHE A 22 -0.18 -19.53 -21.27
C PHE A 22 1.11 -20.08 -21.88
N SER A 23 0.97 -20.94 -22.90
CA SER A 23 2.08 -21.31 -23.79
C SER A 23 2.57 -20.11 -24.61
N LYS A 24 3.77 -20.21 -25.18
CA LYS A 24 4.32 -19.17 -26.07
C LYS A 24 3.44 -18.88 -27.30
N GLU A 25 2.80 -19.93 -27.84
CA GLU A 25 1.90 -19.82 -28.99
C GLU A 25 0.61 -19.11 -28.62
N GLU A 26 -0.02 -19.49 -27.50
CA GLU A 26 -1.20 -18.81 -26.97
C GLU A 26 -0.93 -17.34 -26.68
N LEU A 27 0.20 -17.02 -26.05
CA LEU A 27 0.59 -15.62 -25.81
C LEU A 27 0.76 -14.81 -27.09
N ALA A 28 1.36 -15.41 -28.12
CA ALA A 28 1.53 -14.75 -29.42
C ALA A 28 0.19 -14.45 -30.09
N ASP A 29 -0.79 -15.35 -29.97
CA ASP A 29 -2.12 -15.16 -30.53
C ASP A 29 -2.96 -14.18 -29.70
N LEU A 30 -2.90 -14.25 -28.38
CA LEU A 30 -3.59 -13.30 -27.50
C LEU A 30 -3.14 -11.85 -27.74
N LYS A 31 -1.84 -11.63 -27.91
CA LYS A 31 -1.27 -10.28 -28.19
C LYS A 31 -1.71 -9.68 -29.52
N LYS A 32 -2.10 -10.51 -30.51
CA LYS A 32 -2.65 -10.02 -31.76
C LYS A 32 -4.09 -9.53 -31.64
N ILE A 33 -4.81 -10.03 -30.61
CA ILE A 33 -6.27 -9.86 -30.50
C ILE A 33 -6.64 -8.90 -29.36
N PHE A 34 -5.90 -8.95 -28.22
CA PHE A 34 -6.24 -8.24 -26.99
C PHE A 34 -5.17 -7.25 -26.59
N VAL A 35 -5.58 -6.03 -26.33
CA VAL A 35 -4.71 -4.95 -25.85
C VAL A 35 -4.20 -5.25 -24.40
N SER A 36 -5.04 -5.88 -23.60
CA SER A 36 -4.66 -6.29 -22.23
C SER A 36 -3.57 -7.38 -22.21
N ALA A 37 -3.37 -8.10 -23.31
CA ALA A 37 -2.30 -9.08 -23.45
C ALA A 37 -0.95 -8.47 -23.87
N ASP A 38 -0.89 -7.20 -24.26
CA ASP A 38 0.38 -6.52 -24.60
C ASP A 38 1.16 -6.08 -23.37
N THR A 39 1.50 -7.07 -22.54
CA THR A 39 2.26 -6.90 -21.31
C THR A 39 3.34 -7.98 -21.19
N LYS A 40 4.30 -7.78 -20.27
CA LYS A 40 5.32 -8.81 -20.00
C LYS A 40 4.72 -10.06 -19.36
N ASN A 41 3.78 -9.86 -18.43
CA ASN A 41 3.09 -10.93 -17.70
C ASN A 41 1.60 -10.78 -18.01
N VAL A 42 1.07 -11.66 -18.84
CA VAL A 42 -0.34 -11.69 -19.24
C VAL A 42 -1.14 -12.43 -18.17
N GLU A 43 -2.14 -11.77 -17.62
CA GLU A 43 -3.06 -12.39 -16.68
C GLU A 43 -4.36 -12.80 -17.40
N SER A 44 -4.78 -14.03 -17.19
CA SER A 44 -5.94 -14.61 -17.87
C SER A 44 -7.21 -13.81 -17.63
N TYR A 45 -7.46 -13.37 -16.40
CA TYR A 45 -8.67 -12.61 -16.09
C TYR A 45 -8.71 -11.22 -16.73
N ASP A 46 -7.57 -10.57 -17.04
CA ASP A 46 -7.55 -9.31 -17.79
C ASP A 46 -8.09 -9.51 -19.22
N VAL A 47 -7.64 -10.59 -19.87
CA VAL A 47 -8.11 -10.98 -21.20
C VAL A 47 -9.60 -11.34 -21.18
N PHE A 48 -10.04 -12.04 -20.12
CA PHE A 48 -11.46 -12.38 -19.95
C PHE A 48 -12.33 -11.14 -19.76
N VAL A 49 -11.89 -10.14 -19.01
CA VAL A 49 -12.62 -8.87 -18.84
C VAL A 49 -12.72 -8.16 -20.19
N GLU A 50 -11.61 -7.97 -20.92
CA GLU A 50 -11.60 -7.32 -22.24
C GLU A 50 -12.50 -8.05 -23.23
N LYS A 51 -12.40 -9.38 -23.34
CA LYS A 51 -13.26 -10.18 -24.19
C LYS A 51 -14.73 -10.06 -23.81
N SER A 52 -15.04 -10.10 -22.52
CA SER A 52 -16.42 -10.00 -22.05
C SER A 52 -17.03 -8.63 -22.39
N LEU A 53 -16.27 -7.54 -22.21
CA LEU A 53 -16.72 -6.20 -22.60
C LEU A 53 -17.01 -6.12 -24.12
N SER A 54 -16.22 -6.81 -24.95
CA SER A 54 -16.48 -6.88 -26.40
C SER A 54 -17.74 -7.67 -26.74
N CYS A 55 -18.17 -8.61 -25.89
CA CYS A 55 -19.37 -9.43 -26.07
C CYS A 55 -20.64 -8.82 -25.44
N LEU A 56 -20.53 -7.73 -24.67
CA LEU A 56 -21.71 -7.06 -24.11
C LEU A 56 -22.45 -6.24 -25.17
N GLU A 57 -23.77 -6.19 -25.03
CA GLU A 57 -24.63 -5.15 -25.65
C GLU A 57 -24.25 -3.78 -25.12
N ASP A 58 -24.67 -2.70 -25.78
CA ASP A 58 -24.63 -1.36 -25.21
C ASP A 58 -25.52 -1.36 -23.96
N ASP A 59 -25.06 -0.72 -22.88
CA ASP A 59 -25.67 -0.75 -21.54
C ASP A 59 -25.75 -2.15 -20.87
N GLY A 60 -25.14 -3.17 -21.47
CA GLY A 60 -24.99 -4.51 -20.86
C GLY A 60 -24.08 -4.49 -19.64
N ARG A 61 -24.20 -5.50 -18.79
CA ARG A 61 -23.50 -5.56 -17.49
C ARG A 61 -22.62 -6.79 -17.36
N LEU A 62 -21.43 -6.56 -16.82
CA LEU A 62 -20.46 -7.58 -16.42
C LEU A 62 -20.40 -7.68 -14.89
N PHE A 63 -20.44 -8.91 -14.35
CA PHE A 63 -20.26 -9.21 -12.94
C PHE A 63 -19.18 -10.26 -12.80
N PHE A 64 -18.03 -9.87 -12.33
CA PHE A 64 -16.92 -10.80 -12.13
C PHE A 64 -16.42 -10.79 -10.69
N VAL A 65 -16.02 -11.99 -10.22
CA VAL A 65 -15.15 -12.16 -9.07
C VAL A 65 -13.71 -12.15 -9.58
N LEU A 66 -12.88 -11.25 -9.08
CA LEU A 66 -11.53 -11.01 -9.58
C LEU A 66 -10.53 -10.91 -8.43
N PRO A 67 -9.25 -11.21 -8.65
CA PRO A 67 -8.20 -10.84 -7.71
C PRO A 67 -8.19 -9.34 -7.46
N GLU A 68 -8.07 -8.93 -6.19
CA GLU A 68 -7.96 -7.52 -5.81
C GLU A 68 -6.78 -6.82 -6.49
N ALA A 69 -5.77 -7.58 -6.91
CA ALA A 69 -4.63 -7.11 -7.68
C ALA A 69 -5.02 -6.27 -8.92
N ILE A 70 -6.18 -6.56 -9.55
CA ILE A 70 -6.68 -5.79 -10.69
C ILE A 70 -6.82 -4.30 -10.37
N LEU A 71 -7.07 -3.95 -9.11
CA LEU A 71 -7.29 -2.56 -8.70
C LEU A 71 -5.99 -1.75 -8.60
N ASN A 72 -4.86 -2.37 -8.23
CA ASN A 72 -3.69 -1.61 -7.80
C ASN A 72 -2.33 -2.11 -8.35
N VAL A 73 -2.23 -3.35 -8.85
CA VAL A 73 -0.96 -3.86 -9.37
C VAL A 73 -0.70 -3.32 -10.79
N LYS A 74 0.56 -2.94 -11.04
CA LYS A 74 0.98 -2.26 -12.27
C LYS A 74 0.71 -3.07 -13.55
N THR A 75 0.80 -4.39 -13.48
CA THR A 75 0.54 -5.28 -14.64
C THR A 75 -0.86 -5.12 -15.21
N HIS A 76 -1.84 -4.73 -14.38
CA HIS A 76 -3.25 -4.54 -14.74
C HIS A 76 -3.59 -3.11 -15.21
N LYS A 77 -2.59 -2.24 -15.43
CA LYS A 77 -2.83 -0.85 -15.85
C LYS A 77 -3.63 -0.78 -17.15
N THR A 78 -3.31 -1.62 -18.12
CA THR A 78 -3.97 -1.64 -19.43
C THR A 78 -5.45 -2.01 -19.30
N ILE A 79 -5.78 -3.04 -18.54
CA ILE A 79 -7.20 -3.42 -18.37
C ILE A 79 -7.98 -2.36 -17.58
N ARG A 80 -7.37 -1.71 -16.60
CA ARG A 80 -8.00 -0.58 -15.91
C ARG A 80 -8.30 0.57 -16.87
N GLN A 81 -7.40 0.87 -17.82
CA GLN A 81 -7.67 1.88 -18.85
C GLN A 81 -8.84 1.48 -19.73
N ILE A 82 -8.90 0.22 -20.17
CA ILE A 82 -10.02 -0.30 -20.98
C ILE A 82 -11.34 -0.17 -20.21
N ILE A 83 -11.35 -0.46 -18.89
CA ILE A 83 -12.52 -0.30 -18.04
C ILE A 83 -12.95 1.18 -17.98
N LEU A 84 -12.02 2.12 -17.77
CA LEU A 84 -12.34 3.55 -17.71
C LEU A 84 -12.88 4.09 -19.03
N ASP A 85 -12.38 3.60 -20.17
CA ASP A 85 -12.75 4.11 -21.48
C ASP A 85 -14.10 3.55 -21.99
N ASN A 86 -14.53 2.38 -21.47
CA ASN A 86 -15.65 1.64 -22.04
C ASN A 86 -16.77 1.33 -21.06
N THR A 87 -16.64 1.69 -19.77
CA THR A 87 -17.62 1.30 -18.76
C THR A 87 -17.86 2.37 -17.70
N SER A 88 -18.99 2.21 -16.99
CA SER A 88 -19.21 2.76 -15.65
C SER A 88 -19.05 1.65 -14.65
N ILE A 89 -18.38 1.89 -13.51
CA ILE A 89 -18.32 0.96 -12.40
C ILE A 89 -19.55 1.20 -11.52
N GLU A 90 -20.47 0.26 -11.48
CA GLU A 90 -21.70 0.39 -10.68
C GLU A 90 -21.52 -0.10 -9.24
N TYR A 91 -20.68 -1.13 -9.05
CA TYR A 91 -20.45 -1.76 -7.74
C TYR A 91 -19.06 -2.35 -7.62
N LEU A 92 -18.46 -2.19 -6.46
CA LEU A 92 -17.23 -2.85 -6.04
C LEU A 92 -17.38 -3.37 -4.62
N GLU A 93 -17.11 -4.66 -4.39
CA GLU A 93 -17.07 -5.27 -3.06
C GLU A 93 -15.71 -5.89 -2.81
N TYR A 94 -15.09 -5.52 -1.69
CA TYR A 94 -13.86 -6.12 -1.20
C TYR A 94 -14.19 -7.34 -0.36
N LEU A 95 -13.86 -8.53 -0.86
CA LEU A 95 -14.17 -9.81 -0.20
C LEU A 95 -13.06 -10.27 0.76
N GLY A 96 -11.85 -9.72 0.62
CA GLY A 96 -10.68 -10.25 1.30
C GLY A 96 -10.29 -11.66 0.83
N ASN A 97 -9.69 -12.46 1.71
CA ASN A 97 -9.29 -13.83 1.42
C ASN A 97 -10.48 -14.77 1.54
N MET A 98 -11.14 -15.09 0.44
CA MET A 98 -12.33 -15.96 0.39
C MET A 98 -12.00 -17.43 0.21
N PHE A 99 -10.80 -17.75 -0.27
CA PHE A 99 -10.44 -19.11 -0.62
C PHE A 99 -9.48 -19.69 0.41
N ASP A 100 -9.85 -20.83 1.01
CA ASP A 100 -8.98 -21.57 1.92
C ASP A 100 -7.66 -21.96 1.23
N LYS A 101 -6.56 -21.76 1.93
CA LYS A 101 -5.19 -22.09 1.46
C LYS A 101 -4.60 -21.19 0.38
N VAL A 102 -5.31 -20.18 -0.13
CA VAL A 102 -4.78 -19.22 -1.11
C VAL A 102 -4.88 -17.80 -0.52
N GLN A 103 -3.73 -17.18 -0.24
CA GLN A 103 -3.69 -15.78 0.17
C GLN A 103 -3.84 -14.86 -1.06
N CYS A 104 -5.05 -14.81 -1.60
CA CYS A 104 -5.40 -13.98 -2.75
C CYS A 104 -6.67 -13.19 -2.45
N PRO A 105 -6.55 -11.97 -1.92
CA PRO A 105 -7.70 -11.10 -1.71
C PRO A 105 -8.45 -10.90 -3.02
N SER A 106 -9.77 -10.89 -2.93
CA SER A 106 -10.68 -10.89 -4.07
C SER A 106 -11.68 -9.75 -3.99
N VAL A 107 -12.22 -9.38 -5.14
CA VAL A 107 -13.26 -8.36 -5.26
C VAL A 107 -14.40 -8.86 -6.17
N ILE A 108 -15.62 -8.35 -5.92
CA ILE A 108 -16.69 -8.38 -6.91
C ILE A 108 -16.68 -7.04 -7.64
N LEU A 109 -16.58 -7.08 -8.95
CA LEU A 109 -16.62 -5.89 -9.80
C LEU A 109 -17.83 -5.97 -10.73
N LYS A 110 -18.73 -4.97 -10.64
CA LYS A 110 -19.86 -4.80 -11.54
C LYS A 110 -19.63 -3.62 -12.46
N LEU A 111 -19.56 -3.88 -13.74
CA LEU A 111 -19.37 -2.90 -14.79
C LEU A 111 -20.63 -2.80 -15.66
N GLN A 112 -21.01 -1.61 -16.05
CA GLN A 112 -21.97 -1.36 -17.13
C GLN A 112 -21.21 -0.84 -18.34
N LYS A 113 -21.37 -1.47 -19.50
CA LYS A 113 -20.79 -0.96 -20.75
C LYS A 113 -21.37 0.41 -21.07
N SER A 114 -20.51 1.39 -21.29
CA SER A 114 -20.90 2.78 -21.48
C SER A 114 -19.91 3.49 -22.41
N LYS A 115 -20.44 4.35 -23.28
CA LYS A 115 -19.64 5.26 -24.13
C LYS A 115 -19.46 6.64 -23.48
N LYS A 116 -20.02 6.85 -22.27
CA LYS A 116 -19.88 8.10 -21.52
C LYS A 116 -18.52 8.14 -20.84
N ALA A 117 -17.98 9.33 -20.63
CA ALA A 117 -16.80 9.52 -19.81
C ALA A 117 -17.01 8.91 -18.41
N PHE A 118 -15.97 8.25 -17.90
CA PHE A 118 -16.01 7.63 -16.58
C PHE A 118 -16.37 8.64 -15.49
N SER A 119 -17.25 8.25 -14.60
CA SER A 119 -17.56 8.96 -13.36
C SER A 119 -17.63 7.98 -12.21
N SER A 120 -17.03 8.35 -11.07
CA SER A 120 -17.17 7.59 -9.82
C SER A 120 -18.50 7.86 -9.11
N THR A 121 -19.24 8.90 -9.52
CA THR A 121 -20.50 9.30 -8.87
C THR A 121 -21.58 8.24 -9.09
N GLY A 122 -22.22 7.83 -7.99
CA GLY A 122 -23.25 6.78 -7.98
C GLY A 122 -22.69 5.37 -7.81
N MET A 123 -21.37 5.19 -7.80
CA MET A 123 -20.74 3.90 -7.56
C MET A 123 -20.99 3.47 -6.11
N ARG A 124 -21.51 2.26 -5.94
CA ARG A 124 -21.66 1.63 -4.61
C ARG A 124 -20.42 0.81 -4.27
N VAL A 125 -19.90 1.01 -3.09
CA VAL A 125 -18.71 0.30 -2.59
C VAL A 125 -19.06 -0.40 -1.28
N LYS A 126 -18.63 -1.66 -1.15
CA LYS A 126 -18.73 -2.42 0.09
C LYS A 126 -17.36 -2.93 0.48
N THR A 127 -16.92 -2.60 1.66
CA THR A 127 -15.71 -3.11 2.30
C THR A 127 -16.11 -4.16 3.36
N LYS A 128 -15.15 -4.71 4.07
CA LYS A 128 -15.44 -5.62 5.20
C LYS A 128 -16.30 -4.94 6.27
N ASP A 129 -16.04 -3.65 6.52
CA ASP A 129 -16.52 -2.95 7.71
C ASP A 129 -17.59 -1.88 7.38
N SER A 130 -17.77 -1.53 6.10
CA SER A 130 -18.68 -0.46 5.68
C SER A 130 -19.26 -0.67 4.27
N GLU A 131 -20.41 -0.05 4.02
CA GLU A 131 -21.01 0.07 2.68
C GLU A 131 -21.44 1.52 2.47
N PHE A 132 -21.08 2.10 1.32
CA PHE A 132 -21.36 3.49 0.99
C PHE A 132 -21.53 3.70 -0.51
N VAL A 133 -22.08 4.85 -0.88
CA VAL A 133 -22.16 5.33 -2.26
C VAL A 133 -21.22 6.51 -2.42
N ILE A 134 -20.42 6.50 -3.47
CA ILE A 134 -19.58 7.64 -3.82
C ILE A 134 -20.48 8.68 -4.50
N ASN A 135 -20.68 9.83 -3.86
CA ASN A 135 -21.54 10.91 -4.37
C ASN A 135 -20.73 12.00 -5.08
N THR A 136 -19.41 11.99 -4.93
CA THR A 136 -18.51 12.99 -5.49
C THR A 136 -17.77 12.46 -6.72
N HIS A 137 -17.46 13.35 -7.66
CA HIS A 137 -16.58 12.99 -8.77
C HIS A 137 -15.14 12.93 -8.27
N ARG A 138 -14.51 11.75 -8.38
CA ARG A 138 -13.10 11.52 -8.04
C ARG A 138 -12.25 11.45 -9.28
N LYS A 139 -11.07 12.07 -9.24
CA LYS A 139 -10.08 11.89 -10.30
C LYS A 139 -9.52 10.48 -10.23
N VAL A 140 -9.90 9.63 -11.17
CA VAL A 140 -9.45 8.26 -11.28
C VAL A 140 -8.52 8.11 -12.47
N SER A 141 -7.50 7.28 -12.33
CA SER A 141 -6.56 6.95 -13.40
C SER A 141 -6.33 5.43 -13.47
N SER A 142 -5.80 4.97 -14.58
CA SER A 142 -5.44 3.56 -14.76
C SER A 142 -4.25 3.12 -13.90
N GLU A 143 -3.56 4.03 -13.20
CA GLU A 143 -2.48 3.64 -12.29
C GLU A 143 -3.00 2.83 -11.10
N THR A 144 -4.14 3.23 -10.54
CA THR A 144 -4.80 2.52 -9.45
C THR A 144 -6.28 2.88 -9.36
N PHE A 145 -7.09 1.89 -8.98
CA PHE A 145 -8.50 2.07 -8.63
C PHE A 145 -8.61 2.08 -7.10
N ASN A 146 -8.62 3.25 -6.52
CA ASN A 146 -8.73 3.43 -5.08
C ASN A 146 -10.13 3.97 -4.73
N PHE A 147 -11.03 3.04 -4.42
CA PHE A 147 -12.43 3.34 -4.10
C PHE A 147 -12.84 2.94 -2.67
N ASN A 148 -11.90 2.51 -1.84
CA ASN A 148 -12.15 2.03 -0.48
C ASN A 148 -12.36 3.14 0.56
N MET A 149 -12.69 4.34 0.13
CA MET A 149 -12.94 5.50 0.98
C MET A 149 -14.36 6.02 0.78
N SER A 150 -15.08 6.34 1.88
CA SER A 150 -16.27 7.17 1.84
C SER A 150 -15.95 8.57 1.30
N ASP A 151 -16.96 9.42 1.04
CA ASP A 151 -16.67 10.78 0.59
C ASP A 151 -15.98 11.60 1.68
N GLU A 152 -16.35 11.43 2.95
CA GLU A 152 -15.68 12.09 4.08
C GLU A 152 -14.22 11.67 4.22
N GLU A 153 -13.94 10.36 4.13
CA GLU A 153 -12.59 9.83 4.16
C GLU A 153 -11.74 10.30 2.97
N TYR A 154 -12.35 10.39 1.79
CA TYR A 154 -11.68 10.87 0.59
C TYR A 154 -11.33 12.35 0.67
N ASP A 155 -12.21 13.19 1.20
CA ASP A 155 -11.96 14.60 1.42
C ASP A 155 -10.85 14.82 2.46
N LEU A 156 -10.86 14.03 3.54
CA LEU A 156 -9.79 14.03 4.53
C LEU A 156 -8.46 13.56 3.91
N TYR A 157 -8.47 12.46 3.15
CA TYR A 157 -7.29 11.98 2.43
C TYR A 157 -6.72 13.06 1.51
N LYS A 158 -7.56 13.74 0.72
CA LYS A 158 -7.15 14.86 -0.12
C LYS A 158 -6.56 16.00 0.69
N LYS A 159 -7.21 16.40 1.79
CA LYS A 159 -6.72 17.46 2.68
C LYS A 159 -5.30 17.17 3.17
N ILE A 160 -5.00 15.91 3.50
CA ILE A 160 -3.65 15.49 3.93
C ILE A 160 -2.68 15.50 2.74
N MET A 161 -3.09 14.90 1.61
CA MET A 161 -2.24 14.77 0.43
C MET A 161 -1.95 16.09 -0.27
N ASP A 162 -2.88 17.05 -0.23
CA ASP A 162 -2.75 18.38 -0.83
C ASP A 162 -2.10 19.42 0.11
N LYS A 163 -1.67 19.00 1.31
CA LYS A 163 -0.94 19.87 2.25
C LYS A 163 0.16 20.64 1.53
N GLU A 164 0.14 21.96 1.67
CA GLU A 164 1.22 22.84 1.20
C GLU A 164 2.49 22.63 2.06
N ASN A 165 3.64 23.04 1.56
CA ASN A 165 4.93 22.91 2.24
C ASN A 165 5.19 21.49 2.75
N LYS A 166 5.17 20.54 1.84
CA LYS A 166 5.51 19.14 2.10
C LYS A 166 6.65 18.65 1.22
N VAL A 167 7.33 17.65 1.70
CA VAL A 167 8.33 16.88 0.95
C VAL A 167 8.00 15.39 1.02
N PHE A 168 8.66 14.62 0.17
CA PHE A 168 8.51 13.17 0.13
C PHE A 168 9.87 12.50 0.28
N LEU A 169 9.89 11.31 0.85
CA LEU A 169 11.12 10.50 0.95
C LEU A 169 11.60 9.98 -0.41
N LYS A 170 10.77 10.02 -1.44
CA LYS A 170 11.18 9.71 -2.81
C LYS A 170 12.29 10.65 -3.23
N ASN A 171 13.45 10.09 -3.59
CA ASN A 171 14.70 10.80 -3.91
C ASN A 171 15.35 11.57 -2.75
N ASN A 172 14.77 11.51 -1.54
CA ASN A 172 15.27 12.17 -0.33
C ASN A 172 15.51 11.17 0.81
N GLY A 173 15.78 9.93 0.48
CA GLY A 173 16.10 8.89 1.45
C GLY A 173 16.77 7.70 0.79
N VAL A 174 17.73 7.12 1.48
CA VAL A 174 18.37 5.87 1.09
C VAL A 174 17.65 4.73 1.79
N PHE A 175 17.16 3.78 1.01
CA PHE A 175 16.50 2.58 1.50
C PHE A 175 17.43 1.39 1.32
N ALA A 176 17.79 0.73 2.40
CA ALA A 176 18.65 -0.43 2.38
C ALA A 176 17.87 -1.68 2.82
N LEU A 177 18.05 -2.76 2.08
CA LEU A 177 17.51 -4.06 2.46
C LEU A 177 18.16 -4.54 3.76
N GLY A 178 17.42 -5.28 4.58
CA GLY A 178 17.98 -6.07 5.68
C GLY A 178 18.87 -7.20 5.15
N ILE A 179 19.53 -7.88 6.07
CA ILE A 179 20.36 -9.03 5.72
C ILE A 179 19.44 -10.22 5.39
N VAL A 180 19.59 -10.81 4.21
CA VAL A 180 18.98 -12.07 3.81
C VAL A 180 20.05 -13.15 3.87
N THR A 181 20.06 -13.95 4.92
CA THR A 181 21.09 -14.96 5.15
C THR A 181 20.97 -16.17 4.22
N GLY A 182 19.75 -16.41 3.68
CA GLY A 182 19.39 -17.67 3.01
C GLY A 182 18.94 -18.75 3.99
N ASN A 183 19.61 -18.93 5.12
CA ASN A 183 19.20 -19.79 6.22
C ASN A 183 19.52 -19.17 7.58
N ASN A 184 18.52 -18.61 8.23
CA ASN A 184 18.70 -17.94 9.53
C ASN A 184 19.24 -18.86 10.63
N LYS A 185 18.99 -20.17 10.56
CA LYS A 185 19.43 -21.12 11.59
C LYS A 185 20.95 -21.27 11.62
N ASP A 186 21.60 -21.10 10.49
CA ASP A 186 23.05 -21.28 10.35
C ASP A 186 23.83 -20.01 10.74
N TYR A 187 23.17 -18.84 10.67
CA TYR A 187 23.86 -17.55 10.81
C TYR A 187 23.44 -16.75 12.03
N ILE A 188 22.25 -17.01 12.61
CA ILE A 188 21.73 -16.24 13.74
C ILE A 188 21.77 -17.07 15.01
N SER A 189 22.47 -16.56 16.02
CA SER A 189 22.61 -17.16 17.37
C SER A 189 21.90 -16.30 18.41
N SER A 190 21.40 -16.94 19.47
CA SER A 190 20.95 -16.25 20.69
C SER A 190 22.10 -16.02 21.71
N ILE A 191 23.29 -16.57 21.43
CA ILE A 191 24.45 -16.48 22.32
C ILE A 191 25.37 -15.37 21.81
N LYS A 192 25.66 -14.38 22.66
CA LYS A 192 26.66 -13.35 22.40
C LYS A 192 28.06 -13.93 22.51
N THR A 193 28.89 -13.67 21.52
CA THR A 193 30.30 -13.99 21.46
C THR A 193 31.14 -12.74 21.26
N GLU A 194 32.46 -12.83 21.28
CA GLU A 194 33.35 -11.71 20.98
C GLU A 194 33.35 -11.34 19.50
N LYS A 195 32.97 -12.25 18.61
CA LYS A 195 33.01 -12.07 17.16
C LYS A 195 31.69 -11.62 16.57
N ASN A 196 30.55 -12.00 17.19
CA ASN A 196 29.26 -11.69 16.61
C ASN A 196 28.71 -10.34 17.06
N GLU A 197 27.83 -9.78 16.21
CA GLU A 197 27.22 -8.47 16.41
C GLU A 197 25.69 -8.62 16.62
N PRO A 198 25.08 -7.67 17.36
CA PRO A 198 23.64 -7.68 17.55
C PRO A 198 22.89 -7.47 16.22
N ILE A 199 21.82 -8.25 15.99
CA ILE A 199 20.94 -8.13 14.85
C ILE A 199 19.49 -8.02 15.30
N LEU A 200 18.71 -7.21 14.61
CA LEU A 200 17.27 -7.03 14.84
C LEU A 200 16.46 -7.86 13.84
N LYS A 201 15.45 -8.55 14.36
CA LYS A 201 14.35 -9.12 13.57
C LYS A 201 13.15 -8.18 13.56
N GLY A 202 12.23 -8.34 12.61
CA GLY A 202 11.01 -7.52 12.56
C GLY A 202 10.15 -7.60 13.83
N SER A 203 10.22 -8.73 14.59
CA SER A 203 9.57 -8.90 15.91
C SER A 203 10.15 -8.02 17.00
N ASP A 204 11.38 -7.55 16.83
CA ASP A 204 12.11 -6.80 17.86
C ASP A 204 11.84 -5.30 17.77
N ILE A 205 11.13 -4.87 16.72
CA ILE A 205 10.79 -3.47 16.45
C ILE A 205 9.32 -3.24 16.80
N THR A 206 9.07 -2.20 17.60
CA THR A 206 7.74 -1.66 17.88
C THR A 206 7.71 -0.18 17.57
N LYS A 207 6.54 0.45 17.64
CA LYS A 207 6.39 1.90 17.44
C LYS A 207 7.33 2.64 18.43
N TYR A 208 8.28 3.42 17.91
CA TYR A 208 9.31 4.18 18.64
C TYR A 208 10.34 3.38 19.45
N LYS A 209 10.23 2.05 19.54
CA LYS A 209 11.10 1.26 20.42
C LYS A 209 11.70 0.05 19.72
N ILE A 210 12.90 -0.28 20.14
CA ILE A 210 13.55 -1.56 19.87
C ILE A 210 13.46 -2.36 21.17
N LYS A 211 12.93 -3.58 21.10
CA LYS A 211 12.95 -4.53 22.21
C LYS A 211 14.38 -4.93 22.53
N LYS A 212 14.59 -5.60 23.67
CA LYS A 212 15.89 -6.15 24.04
C LYS A 212 16.44 -7.01 22.88
N VAL A 213 17.69 -6.72 22.50
CA VAL A 213 18.37 -7.48 21.46
C VAL A 213 18.75 -8.84 22.01
N GLU A 214 18.24 -9.91 21.39
CA GLU A 214 18.47 -11.30 21.79
C GLU A 214 19.07 -12.15 20.67
N ASN A 215 19.35 -11.52 19.52
CA ASN A 215 19.90 -12.21 18.37
C ASN A 215 21.21 -11.57 17.92
N TYR A 216 22.13 -12.42 17.52
CA TYR A 216 23.48 -12.03 17.09
C TYR A 216 23.85 -12.72 15.79
N ILE A 217 24.70 -12.10 15.00
CA ILE A 217 25.17 -12.60 13.71
C ILE A 217 26.68 -12.39 13.58
N ASP A 218 27.41 -13.39 13.08
CA ASP A 218 28.75 -13.18 12.57
C ASP A 218 28.62 -12.48 11.20
N PHE A 219 28.99 -11.21 11.16
CA PHE A 219 28.75 -10.38 9.97
C PHE A 219 29.78 -10.67 8.88
N GLU A 220 29.46 -11.64 8.03
CA GLU A 220 30.26 -12.06 6.89
C GLU A 220 29.45 -11.86 5.58
N PRO A 221 29.42 -10.65 5.03
CA PRO A 221 28.56 -10.28 3.89
C PRO A 221 28.61 -11.23 2.69
N ASP A 222 29.80 -11.75 2.40
CA ASP A 222 30.04 -12.65 1.24
C ASP A 222 29.36 -14.01 1.38
N LYS A 223 28.96 -14.39 2.60
CA LYS A 223 28.26 -15.66 2.87
C LYS A 223 26.75 -15.53 2.83
N PHE A 224 26.21 -14.33 2.78
CA PHE A 224 24.77 -14.10 2.81
C PHE A 224 24.17 -14.08 1.40
N GLN A 225 22.92 -14.52 1.29
CA GLN A 225 22.21 -14.55 0.01
C GLN A 225 22.04 -13.13 -0.57
N GLN A 226 21.75 -12.14 0.30
CA GLN A 226 21.61 -10.75 -0.12
C GLN A 226 21.93 -9.79 1.03
N VAL A 227 22.73 -8.78 0.75
CA VAL A 227 23.08 -7.69 1.67
C VAL A 227 23.08 -6.35 0.94
N ALA A 228 22.83 -5.28 1.67
CA ALA A 228 23.07 -3.92 1.20
C ALA A 228 24.54 -3.53 1.45
N PRO A 229 25.05 -2.46 0.85
CA PRO A 229 26.37 -1.91 1.16
C PRO A 229 26.59 -1.71 2.65
N VAL A 230 27.77 -2.06 3.14
CA VAL A 230 28.10 -2.11 4.59
C VAL A 230 27.91 -0.77 5.29
N GLU A 231 28.19 0.33 4.60
CA GLU A 231 28.02 1.69 5.12
C GLU A 231 26.58 1.97 5.61
N PHE A 232 25.56 1.37 4.99
CA PHE A 232 24.17 1.54 5.44
C PHE A 232 23.90 0.82 6.76
N TYR A 233 24.58 -0.29 7.02
CA TYR A 233 24.49 -0.95 8.31
C TYR A 233 25.24 -0.18 9.41
N ARG A 234 26.29 0.56 9.05
CA ARG A 234 27.14 1.36 9.95
C ARG A 234 26.70 2.81 10.11
N ALA A 235 25.67 3.26 9.38
CA ALA A 235 25.15 4.61 9.52
C ALA A 235 24.78 4.91 10.99
N LYS A 236 25.22 6.07 11.49
CA LYS A 236 25.01 6.50 12.89
C LYS A 236 23.54 6.63 13.22
N GLU A 237 22.79 7.22 12.29
CA GLU A 237 21.34 7.43 12.43
C GLU A 237 20.61 6.75 11.27
N LYS A 238 19.58 5.98 11.60
CA LYS A 238 18.73 5.28 10.62
C LYS A 238 17.42 4.87 11.27
N LEU A 239 16.36 4.82 10.46
CA LEU A 239 15.07 4.25 10.85
C LEU A 239 14.97 2.80 10.42
N PHE A 240 14.39 1.99 11.29
CA PHE A 240 14.02 0.61 10.98
C PHE A 240 12.51 0.53 10.78
N TYR A 241 12.06 -0.21 9.77
CA TYR A 241 10.64 -0.47 9.56
C TYR A 241 10.38 -1.94 9.23
N LYS A 242 9.16 -2.37 9.56
CA LYS A 242 8.76 -3.77 9.40
C LYS A 242 8.41 -4.08 7.95
N PHE A 243 9.35 -4.46 7.17
CA PHE A 243 9.23 -5.31 5.99
C PHE A 243 10.60 -5.92 5.74
N ILE A 244 10.80 -7.15 6.19
CA ILE A 244 12.09 -7.87 6.10
C ILE A 244 13.25 -7.01 6.66
N SER A 245 13.01 -6.32 7.80
CA SER A 245 14.00 -5.50 8.50
C SER A 245 14.70 -4.43 7.63
N ASN A 246 13.96 -3.78 6.76
CA ASN A 246 14.48 -2.70 5.94
C ASN A 246 14.90 -1.47 6.76
N LYS A 247 15.83 -0.71 6.23
CA LYS A 247 16.38 0.51 6.82
C LYS A 247 16.13 1.69 5.91
N LEU A 248 15.87 2.84 6.53
CA LEU A 248 15.70 4.12 5.86
C LEU A 248 16.67 5.12 6.48
N ILE A 249 17.45 5.78 5.64
CA ILE A 249 18.33 6.89 6.01
C ILE A 249 17.81 8.12 5.26
N PRO A 250 17.06 9.01 5.92
CA PRO A 250 16.65 10.27 5.31
C PRO A 250 17.86 11.15 4.99
N THR A 251 17.79 11.89 3.88
CA THR A 251 18.89 12.76 3.40
C THR A 251 18.49 14.24 3.38
N PHE A 252 17.48 14.64 4.13
CA PHE A 252 17.07 16.05 4.23
C PHE A 252 18.05 16.85 5.07
N GLU A 253 18.44 18.04 4.61
CA GLU A 253 19.29 18.95 5.36
C GLU A 253 18.56 19.60 6.55
N ASN A 254 17.24 19.82 6.42
CA ASN A 254 16.46 20.63 7.36
C ASN A 254 15.39 19.84 8.13
N LEU A 255 15.34 18.51 8.01
CA LEU A 255 14.39 17.67 8.74
C LEU A 255 15.13 16.64 9.59
N ASN A 256 14.89 16.68 10.89
CA ASN A 256 15.46 15.75 11.84
C ASN A 256 14.87 14.33 11.66
N ILE A 257 15.69 13.30 11.80
CA ILE A 257 15.26 11.90 11.65
C ILE A 257 14.18 11.50 12.66
N LYS A 258 14.22 12.03 13.90
CA LYS A 258 13.19 11.76 14.91
C LYS A 258 11.86 12.42 14.55
N TYR A 259 11.90 13.60 13.94
CA TYR A 259 10.71 14.23 13.38
C TYR A 259 10.08 13.38 12.29
N ILE A 260 10.88 12.88 11.34
CA ILE A 260 10.42 11.97 10.29
C ILE A 260 9.85 10.69 10.91
N MET A 261 10.50 10.15 11.94
CA MET A 261 9.99 8.98 12.67
C MET A 261 8.62 9.23 13.29
N ALA A 262 8.39 10.42 13.86
CA ALA A 262 7.09 10.81 14.41
C ALA A 262 6.00 10.82 13.33
N ILE A 263 6.27 11.44 12.18
CA ILE A 263 5.32 11.46 11.05
C ILE A 263 4.98 10.05 10.58
N LEU A 264 6.00 9.22 10.32
CA LEU A 264 5.79 7.85 9.80
C LEU A 264 5.09 6.92 10.80
N ASN A 265 5.23 7.17 12.10
CA ASN A 265 4.54 6.42 13.15
C ASN A 265 3.16 6.97 13.53
N SER A 266 2.75 8.10 12.98
CA SER A 266 1.49 8.75 13.33
C SER A 266 0.27 7.99 12.79
N SER A 267 -0.88 8.23 13.43
CA SER A 267 -2.18 7.77 12.94
C SER A 267 -2.51 8.36 11.56
N VAL A 268 -2.06 9.58 11.26
CA VAL A 268 -2.21 10.21 9.94
C VAL A 268 -1.50 9.40 8.86
N ALA A 269 -0.24 8.98 9.09
CA ALA A 269 0.50 8.14 8.15
C ALA A 269 -0.13 6.75 8.01
N GLN A 270 -0.64 6.18 9.09
CA GLN A 270 -1.35 4.90 9.07
C GLN A 270 -2.66 4.98 8.26
N PHE A 271 -3.42 6.05 8.43
CA PHE A 271 -4.63 6.31 7.64
C PHE A 271 -4.32 6.40 6.14
N ILE A 272 -3.30 7.19 5.76
CA ILE A 272 -2.85 7.28 4.37
C ILE A 272 -2.49 5.88 3.84
N PHE A 273 -1.69 5.14 4.62
CA PHE A 273 -1.24 3.81 4.22
C PHE A 273 -2.42 2.85 3.99
N GLN A 274 -3.35 2.77 4.94
CA GLN A 274 -4.52 1.88 4.88
C GLN A 274 -5.44 2.26 3.71
N LYS A 275 -5.70 3.55 3.53
CA LYS A 275 -6.64 4.03 2.51
C LYS A 275 -6.04 4.07 1.11
N GLN A 276 -4.75 4.32 0.98
CA GLN A 276 -4.10 4.39 -0.33
C GLN A 276 -3.67 3.01 -0.88
N PHE A 277 -3.21 2.09 -0.02
CA PHE A 277 -2.55 0.88 -0.50
C PHE A 277 -3.31 -0.41 -0.22
N ASN A 278 -4.22 -0.42 0.75
CA ASN A 278 -4.97 -1.62 1.15
C ASN A 278 -4.07 -2.88 1.20
N SER A 279 -2.89 -2.77 1.83
CA SER A 279 -1.84 -3.78 1.80
C SER A 279 -1.34 -4.11 3.21
N ILE A 280 -1.14 -5.40 3.48
CA ILE A 280 -0.51 -5.85 4.74
C ILE A 280 0.99 -5.56 4.74
N LYS A 281 1.60 -5.48 3.55
CA LYS A 281 3.05 -5.30 3.41
C LYS A 281 3.40 -3.84 3.16
N VAL A 282 4.30 -3.29 3.99
CA VAL A 282 4.83 -1.94 3.81
C VAL A 282 5.99 -1.98 2.81
N LEU A 283 5.75 -1.53 1.59
CA LEU A 283 6.78 -1.42 0.56
C LEU A 283 7.51 -0.06 0.67
N ARG A 284 8.71 0.02 0.11
CA ARG A 284 9.46 1.27 -0.03
C ARG A 284 8.62 2.37 -0.69
N SER A 285 7.96 2.07 -1.81
CA SER A 285 7.11 3.01 -2.54
C SER A 285 5.96 3.58 -1.70
N HIS A 286 5.46 2.80 -0.72
CA HIS A 286 4.42 3.26 0.19
C HIS A 286 4.95 4.34 1.13
N ILE A 287 6.13 4.12 1.73
CA ILE A 287 6.78 5.10 2.62
C ILE A 287 7.18 6.35 1.83
N GLU A 288 7.71 6.17 0.62
CA GLU A 288 8.12 7.26 -0.28
C GLU A 288 6.95 8.19 -0.68
N SER A 289 5.72 7.74 -0.59
CA SER A 289 4.52 8.49 -0.99
C SER A 289 3.83 9.22 0.15
N ILE A 290 4.26 9.02 1.42
CA ILE A 290 3.69 9.74 2.56
C ILE A 290 4.21 11.19 2.53
N PRO A 291 3.32 12.19 2.48
CA PRO A 291 3.73 13.59 2.52
C PRO A 291 4.29 13.93 3.90
N ILE A 292 5.47 14.51 3.97
CA ILE A 292 6.09 14.96 5.21
C ILE A 292 6.00 16.48 5.27
N PRO A 293 5.22 17.07 6.20
CA PRO A 293 5.12 18.51 6.33
C PRO A 293 6.48 19.13 6.65
N VAL A 294 6.80 20.26 6.02
CA VAL A 294 7.95 21.08 6.40
C VAL A 294 7.46 22.15 7.37
N CYS A 295 8.08 22.24 8.55
CA CYS A 295 7.73 23.22 9.57
C CYS A 295 8.98 23.84 10.19
N GLU A 296 8.78 24.90 10.97
CA GLU A 296 9.83 25.60 11.66
C GLU A 296 10.57 24.72 12.67
N ASN A 297 11.86 25.00 12.89
CA ASN A 297 12.72 24.20 13.76
C ASN A 297 12.19 24.07 15.18
N ASN A 298 11.53 25.09 15.72
CA ASN A 298 10.99 25.05 17.08
C ASN A 298 9.85 24.02 17.21
N LEU A 299 8.98 23.88 16.17
CA LEU A 299 7.93 22.88 16.14
C LEU A 299 8.49 21.47 15.97
N GLN A 300 9.53 21.33 15.14
CA GLN A 300 10.24 20.05 15.05
C GLN A 300 10.82 19.66 16.40
N GLN A 301 11.46 20.60 17.10
CA GLN A 301 12.09 20.37 18.40
C GLN A 301 11.08 19.91 19.46
N GLN A 302 9.89 20.50 19.51
CA GLN A 302 8.83 20.04 20.41
C GLN A 302 8.44 18.58 20.16
N ILE A 303 8.29 18.18 18.90
CA ILE A 303 7.98 16.79 18.54
C ILE A 303 9.13 15.86 18.90
N ILE A 304 10.38 16.26 18.65
CA ILE A 304 11.57 15.50 19.00
C ILE A 304 11.65 15.22 20.50
N GLU A 305 11.35 16.21 21.34
CA GLU A 305 11.32 16.04 22.80
C GLU A 305 10.28 14.99 23.24
N TYR A 306 9.11 14.93 22.59
CA TYR A 306 8.14 13.87 22.85
C TYR A 306 8.60 12.52 22.34
N VAL A 307 9.28 12.48 21.19
CA VAL A 307 9.87 11.24 20.64
C VAL A 307 10.94 10.72 21.59
N ASP A 308 11.80 11.57 22.14
CA ASP A 308 12.83 11.17 23.10
C ASP A 308 12.19 10.57 24.36
N LYS A 309 11.20 11.24 24.92
CA LYS A 309 10.46 10.75 26.08
C LYS A 309 9.79 9.40 25.83
N VAL A 310 9.16 9.20 24.66
CA VAL A 310 8.49 7.92 24.35
C VAL A 310 9.47 6.78 24.10
N CYS A 311 10.67 7.10 23.60
CA CYS A 311 11.73 6.11 23.43
C CYS A 311 12.28 5.61 24.78
N GLU A 312 12.34 6.49 25.80
CA GLU A 312 12.94 6.22 27.10
C GLU A 312 11.94 5.64 28.12
N THR A 313 10.64 5.97 27.99
CA THR A 313 9.64 5.54 28.99
C THR A 313 9.41 4.04 28.97
N GLU A 314 9.39 3.40 30.13
CA GLU A 314 9.07 1.97 30.30
C GLU A 314 7.60 1.75 30.71
N ASP A 315 6.94 2.76 31.26
CA ASP A 315 5.55 2.68 31.69
C ASP A 315 4.58 2.70 30.49
N ASP A 316 3.73 1.70 30.39
CA ASP A 316 2.79 1.54 29.28
C ASP A 316 1.75 2.64 29.19
N LYS A 317 1.33 3.21 30.33
CA LYS A 317 0.33 4.29 30.35
C LYS A 317 0.93 5.60 29.87
N ASP A 318 2.14 5.91 30.33
CA ASP A 318 2.86 7.10 29.87
C ASP A 318 3.27 6.96 28.41
N TYR A 319 3.69 5.76 27.97
CA TYR A 319 3.95 5.48 26.57
C TYR A 319 2.75 5.79 25.67
N LYS A 320 1.57 5.27 26.01
CA LYS A 320 0.32 5.52 25.24
C LYS A 320 -0.04 7.01 25.23
N LYS A 321 0.11 7.69 26.36
CA LYS A 321 -0.14 9.13 26.47
C LYS A 321 0.80 9.95 25.60
N LEU A 322 2.09 9.64 25.60
CA LEU A 322 3.10 10.31 24.78
C LEU A 322 2.86 10.06 23.28
N CYS A 323 2.56 8.83 22.88
CA CYS A 323 2.18 8.50 21.52
C CYS A 323 0.97 9.31 21.04
N HIS A 324 -0.06 9.44 21.87
CA HIS A 324 -1.23 10.24 21.57
C HIS A 324 -0.90 11.74 21.44
N GLN A 325 -0.02 12.28 22.30
CA GLN A 325 0.43 13.67 22.15
C GLN A 325 1.17 13.90 20.83
N ILE A 326 2.06 12.98 20.43
CA ILE A 326 2.74 13.06 19.15
C ILE A 326 1.72 13.03 18.00
N ASP A 327 0.73 12.14 18.05
CA ASP A 327 -0.33 12.05 17.03
C ASP A 327 -1.12 13.36 16.89
N LEU A 328 -1.46 14.02 18.01
CA LEU A 328 -2.14 15.32 17.99
C LEU A 328 -1.25 16.44 17.41
N PHE A 329 0.05 16.45 17.72
CA PHE A 329 0.98 17.39 17.11
C PHE A 329 1.08 17.17 15.61
N VAL A 330 1.20 15.92 15.18
CA VAL A 330 1.26 15.57 13.76
C VAL A 330 -0.03 15.96 13.05
N ALA A 331 -1.20 15.68 13.61
CA ALA A 331 -2.49 16.11 13.04
C ALA A 331 -2.54 17.64 12.81
N LYS A 332 -2.06 18.43 13.77
CA LYS A 332 -1.95 19.89 13.62
C LYS A 332 -1.03 20.32 12.49
N LEU A 333 0.08 19.61 12.26
CA LEU A 333 0.98 19.90 11.13
C LEU A 333 0.29 19.74 9.77
N TYR A 334 -0.68 18.84 9.66
CA TYR A 334 -1.52 18.68 8.47
C TYR A 334 -2.75 19.60 8.47
N ASN A 335 -2.87 20.54 9.41
CA ASN A 335 -4.03 21.43 9.57
C ASN A 335 -5.35 20.66 9.78
N LEU A 336 -5.30 19.53 10.46
CA LEU A 336 -6.48 18.71 10.74
C LEU A 336 -7.22 19.25 11.97
N SER A 337 -8.55 19.26 11.88
CA SER A 337 -9.44 19.54 13.01
C SER A 337 -9.50 18.33 13.96
N MET A 338 -10.11 18.53 15.12
CA MET A 338 -10.38 17.42 16.05
C MET A 338 -11.37 16.41 15.47
N ASP A 339 -12.28 16.82 14.61
CA ASP A 339 -13.22 15.91 13.95
C ASP A 339 -12.51 15.09 12.85
N ASP A 340 -11.60 15.72 12.07
CA ASP A 340 -10.71 15.00 11.15
C ASP A 340 -9.88 13.92 11.90
N TYR A 341 -9.33 14.27 13.06
CA TYR A 341 -8.54 13.35 13.86
C TYR A 341 -9.40 12.20 14.44
N ARG A 342 -10.63 12.51 14.88
CA ARG A 342 -11.57 11.47 15.31
C ARG A 342 -11.92 10.51 14.18
N LEU A 343 -12.17 11.03 12.97
CA LEU A 343 -12.42 10.19 11.80
C LEU A 343 -11.24 9.24 11.53
N ILE A 344 -10.00 9.74 11.56
CA ILE A 344 -8.79 8.91 11.43
C ILE A 344 -8.78 7.80 12.46
N THR A 345 -8.99 8.14 13.74
CA THR A 345 -8.92 7.15 14.84
C THR A 345 -10.05 6.14 14.79
N THR A 346 -11.23 6.52 14.34
CA THR A 346 -12.36 5.60 14.12
C THR A 346 -12.00 4.58 13.03
N VAL A 347 -11.55 5.06 11.88
CA VAL A 347 -11.14 4.22 10.75
C VAL A 347 -10.02 3.23 11.09
N LEU A 348 -9.08 3.64 11.95
CA LEU A 348 -7.94 2.79 12.33
C LEU A 348 -8.28 1.77 13.43
N ASN A 349 -9.38 1.96 14.17
CA ASN A 349 -9.83 1.06 15.23
C ASN A 349 -10.93 0.09 14.77
N GLU A 350 -11.46 0.27 13.57
CA GLU A 350 -12.33 -0.68 12.88
C GLU A 350 -11.46 -1.76 12.20
#